data_63343baca65981e7657b27f16dd29335
#
_entry.id   63343baca65981e7657b27f16dd29335
#
_cell.length_a   1.000
_cell.length_b   1.000
_cell.length_c   1.000
_cell.angle_alpha   90.00
_cell.angle_beta   90.00
_cell.angle_gamma   90.00
#
_symmetry.space_group_name_H-M   'P 1'
#
loop_
_entity.id
_entity.type
_entity.pdbx_description
1 polymer ?
#
loop_
_entity_poly.entity_id
_entity_poly.type
_entity_poly.pdbx_seq_one_letter_code
_entity_poly.pdbx_strand_id
1 'polypeptide(L)'
;MSDTAHGPAATQHPVRRMSGRDPHEAHRVATPLELLFDLTFVIAFGIAANEFAHMLAANHVGSGLLGFAFATFAVCWAWINFSWFASAYDTDDWVYRLMTMVQMVGVIVMALGFPPMFASIEHGAHVDNRVMVAGYVVMRIALVGQWLRAAVQDPQHRSACLTYVAAVTTAQGLWIVSIFLDTSVAVTIAVVAVLIGIETMGPILAETRRGGTPWHAHHIAERYGLLTIIALGEGVVGTVASLTAVLNSQGWTFDAAFVVVAGIGLTFGMWWTYFLLPQAELLHARRDRSFWFGYLPIVTLGAIVATGAGLHAAAYYIDHHSELSSVGTVLAVAVPVGVYVVSVYLLHALMVRRVAAWHVLLIGLTAAVLGLAVWLAATGVSMANCLLVVTLAPIVTVVGHEVVGAGRRLGEPF
;
A
#
# COMPACT_ATOMS: atom_id res chain seq x y z
N MET A 1 -24.05 33.16 -44.04
CA MET A 1 -22.92 32.38 -43.54
C MET A 1 -22.36 33.14 -42.34
N SER A 2 -22.78 32.79 -41.15
CA SER A 2 -22.26 33.31 -39.89
C SER A 2 -21.51 32.18 -39.18
N ASP A 3 -20.20 32.28 -39.27
CA ASP A 3 -19.26 31.38 -38.63
C ASP A 3 -19.21 31.74 -37.14
N THR A 4 -19.94 30.98 -36.31
CA THR A 4 -19.85 31.10 -34.86
C THR A 4 -18.64 30.32 -34.41
N ALA A 5 -17.48 31.01 -34.30
CA ALA A 5 -16.30 30.52 -33.65
C ALA A 5 -16.64 30.10 -32.21
N HIS A 6 -16.71 28.80 -31.97
CA HIS A 6 -16.71 28.26 -30.61
C HIS A 6 -15.30 28.46 -30.04
N GLY A 7 -15.14 29.53 -29.25
CA GLY A 7 -13.96 29.69 -28.40
C GLY A 7 -13.85 28.50 -27.44
N PRO A 8 -12.61 28.15 -27.02
CA PRO A 8 -12.42 27.05 -26.06
C PRO A 8 -13.22 27.36 -24.79
N ALA A 9 -14.12 26.47 -24.41
CA ALA A 9 -14.88 26.59 -23.18
C ALA A 9 -13.87 26.62 -22.02
N ALA A 10 -13.77 27.76 -21.35
CA ALA A 10 -12.98 27.87 -20.13
C ALA A 10 -13.49 26.84 -19.15
N THR A 11 -12.64 25.89 -18.74
CA THR A 11 -12.94 24.90 -17.73
C THR A 11 -13.10 25.60 -16.39
N GLN A 12 -14.31 26.11 -16.12
CA GLN A 12 -14.65 26.68 -14.83
C GLN A 12 -14.98 25.51 -13.88
N HIS A 13 -14.39 25.52 -12.69
CA HIS A 13 -14.69 24.55 -11.62
C HIS A 13 -15.53 25.25 -10.52
N PRO A 14 -16.79 25.62 -10.79
CA PRO A 14 -17.66 26.27 -9.81
C PRO A 14 -17.90 25.32 -8.63
N VAL A 15 -18.20 25.90 -7.46
CA VAL A 15 -18.61 25.10 -6.30
C VAL A 15 -19.86 24.29 -6.66
N ARG A 16 -19.77 22.96 -6.54
CA ARG A 16 -20.87 22.03 -6.82
C ARG A 16 -21.46 21.53 -5.51
N ARG A 17 -22.73 21.16 -5.53
CA ARG A 17 -23.32 20.47 -4.38
C ARG A 17 -22.71 19.09 -4.25
N MET A 18 -22.19 18.78 -3.08
CA MET A 18 -21.59 17.49 -2.73
C MET A 18 -22.73 16.52 -2.33
N SER A 19 -23.45 16.02 -3.32
CA SER A 19 -24.39 14.92 -3.16
C SER A 19 -23.68 13.59 -3.40
N GLY A 20 -24.12 12.52 -2.74
CA GLY A 20 -23.59 11.18 -2.99
C GLY A 20 -23.63 10.81 -4.46
N ARG A 21 -22.59 10.14 -4.96
CA ARG A 21 -22.54 9.66 -6.34
C ARG A 21 -23.39 8.40 -6.51
N ASP A 22 -23.73 8.08 -7.75
CA ASP A 22 -24.41 6.83 -8.07
C ASP A 22 -23.44 5.64 -7.91
N PRO A 23 -23.66 4.72 -6.95
CA PRO A 23 -22.81 3.56 -6.76
C PRO A 23 -22.87 2.52 -7.89
N HIS A 24 -23.76 2.72 -8.88
CA HIS A 24 -23.95 1.87 -10.05
C HIS A 24 -23.60 2.57 -11.37
N GLU A 25 -22.93 3.72 -11.32
CA GLU A 25 -22.45 4.45 -12.50
C GLU A 25 -21.59 3.54 -13.40
N ALA A 26 -21.89 3.50 -14.71
CA ALA A 26 -21.29 2.49 -15.61
C ALA A 26 -19.77 2.70 -15.86
N HIS A 27 -19.27 3.93 -15.79
CA HIS A 27 -17.89 4.29 -16.16
C HIS A 27 -17.27 5.27 -15.17
N ARG A 28 -17.03 4.81 -13.94
CA ARG A 28 -16.29 5.60 -12.96
C ARG A 28 -14.82 5.17 -12.94
N VAL A 29 -13.99 6.02 -13.51
CA VAL A 29 -12.52 5.89 -13.49
C VAL A 29 -11.89 6.87 -12.50
N ALA A 30 -10.66 6.62 -12.09
CA ALA A 30 -9.89 7.53 -11.26
C ALA A 30 -9.65 8.87 -11.98
N THR A 31 -9.83 9.97 -11.26
CA THR A 31 -9.63 11.32 -11.80
C THR A 31 -8.14 11.71 -11.81
N PRO A 32 -7.73 12.69 -12.65
CA PRO A 32 -6.35 13.21 -12.63
C PRO A 32 -5.92 13.72 -11.24
N LEU A 33 -6.83 14.31 -10.46
CA LEU A 33 -6.55 14.77 -9.11
C LEU A 33 -6.27 13.60 -8.15
N GLU A 34 -7.04 12.51 -8.28
CA GLU A 34 -6.83 11.30 -7.49
C GLU A 34 -5.49 10.64 -7.83
N LEU A 35 -5.09 10.63 -9.11
CA LEU A 35 -3.77 10.13 -9.53
C LEU A 35 -2.63 11.00 -8.97
N LEU A 36 -2.79 12.33 -8.99
CA LEU A 36 -1.83 13.25 -8.40
C LEU A 36 -1.73 13.05 -6.87
N PHE A 37 -2.86 12.81 -6.21
CA PHE A 37 -2.90 12.45 -4.79
C PHE A 37 -2.12 11.17 -4.53
N ASP A 38 -2.32 10.13 -5.33
CA ASP A 38 -1.61 8.85 -5.19
C ASP A 38 -0.09 9.01 -5.34
N LEU A 39 0.37 9.91 -6.24
CA LEU A 39 1.80 10.19 -6.41
C LEU A 39 2.47 10.72 -5.13
N THR A 40 1.76 11.40 -4.24
CA THR A 40 2.36 11.85 -2.98
C THR A 40 2.70 10.70 -2.04
N PHE A 41 1.99 9.58 -2.16
CA PHE A 41 2.24 8.38 -1.37
C PHE A 41 3.46 7.58 -1.86
N VAL A 42 3.89 7.75 -3.12
CA VAL A 42 5.18 7.21 -3.60
C VAL A 42 6.31 7.68 -2.70
N ILE A 43 6.35 9.00 -2.42
CA ILE A 43 7.41 9.58 -1.57
C ILE A 43 7.37 8.99 -0.15
N ALA A 44 6.16 8.82 0.40
CA ALA A 44 6.01 8.24 1.74
C ALA A 44 6.44 6.76 1.78
N PHE A 45 6.09 5.96 0.78
CA PHE A 45 6.56 4.58 0.65
C PHE A 45 8.07 4.51 0.46
N GLY A 46 8.65 5.37 -0.40
CA GLY A 46 10.09 5.42 -0.65
C GLY A 46 10.89 5.74 0.61
N ILE A 47 10.47 6.74 1.40
CA ILE A 47 11.14 7.07 2.66
C ILE A 47 11.02 5.89 3.65
N ALA A 48 9.84 5.29 3.80
CA ALA A 48 9.65 4.14 4.68
C ALA A 48 10.49 2.91 4.24
N ALA A 49 10.56 2.64 2.92
CA ALA A 49 11.39 1.58 2.36
C ALA A 49 12.89 1.80 2.62
N ASN A 50 13.35 3.04 2.41
CA ASN A 50 14.75 3.39 2.62
C ASN A 50 15.17 3.26 4.09
N GLU A 51 14.38 3.80 5.03
CA GLU A 51 14.64 3.64 6.47
C GLU A 51 14.64 2.17 6.87
N PHE A 52 13.69 1.38 6.37
CA PHE A 52 13.65 -0.05 6.65
C PHE A 52 14.87 -0.79 6.08
N ALA A 53 15.31 -0.45 4.87
CA ALA A 53 16.51 -1.03 4.26
C ALA A 53 17.79 -0.70 5.07
N HIS A 54 17.92 0.52 5.59
CA HIS A 54 19.01 0.91 6.49
C HIS A 54 19.01 0.07 7.78
N MET A 55 17.84 -0.08 8.42
CA MET A 55 17.71 -0.90 9.63
C MET A 55 18.03 -2.37 9.36
N LEU A 56 17.62 -2.90 8.21
CA LEU A 56 17.98 -4.25 7.78
C LEU A 56 19.50 -4.37 7.59
N ALA A 57 20.12 -3.43 6.88
CA ALA A 57 21.56 -3.43 6.63
C ALA A 57 22.38 -3.37 7.92
N ALA A 58 21.91 -2.65 8.94
CA ALA A 58 22.50 -2.60 10.28
C ALA A 58 22.13 -3.81 11.18
N ASN A 59 21.45 -4.83 10.62
CA ASN A 59 20.96 -6.01 11.35
C ASN A 59 19.98 -5.71 12.51
N HIS A 60 19.32 -4.53 12.48
CA HIS A 60 18.28 -4.12 13.44
C HIS A 60 16.88 -4.54 12.96
N VAL A 61 16.71 -5.82 12.61
CA VAL A 61 15.50 -6.35 11.95
C VAL A 61 14.22 -6.11 12.76
N GLY A 62 14.29 -6.31 14.09
CA GLY A 62 13.09 -6.16 14.95
C GLY A 62 12.55 -4.74 15.02
N SER A 63 13.42 -3.77 15.33
CA SER A 63 13.09 -2.35 15.39
C SER A 63 12.73 -1.79 13.99
N GLY A 64 13.47 -2.23 12.96
CA GLY A 64 13.17 -1.90 11.58
C GLY A 64 11.77 -2.35 11.15
N LEU A 65 11.40 -3.61 11.45
CA LEU A 65 10.07 -4.14 11.13
C LEU A 65 8.95 -3.40 11.87
N LEU A 66 9.18 -3.04 13.14
CA LEU A 66 8.23 -2.26 13.93
C LEU A 66 7.99 -0.87 13.33
N GLY A 67 9.07 -0.12 13.03
CA GLY A 67 8.99 1.19 12.39
C GLY A 67 8.32 1.12 11.01
N PHE A 68 8.69 0.11 10.22
CA PHE A 68 8.11 -0.11 8.90
C PHE A 68 6.62 -0.46 8.95
N ALA A 69 6.19 -1.31 9.88
CA ALA A 69 4.79 -1.64 10.05
C ALA A 69 3.97 -0.41 10.44
N PHE A 70 4.51 0.44 11.32
CA PHE A 70 3.85 1.68 11.73
C PHE A 70 3.77 2.69 10.57
N ALA A 71 4.87 2.94 9.85
CA ALA A 71 4.88 3.82 8.69
C ALA A 71 3.92 3.33 7.59
N THR A 72 3.99 2.05 7.24
CA THR A 72 3.13 1.43 6.21
C THR A 72 1.65 1.52 6.57
N PHE A 73 1.30 1.23 7.84
CA PHE A 73 -0.08 1.38 8.29
C PHE A 73 -0.54 2.84 8.14
N ALA A 74 0.24 3.81 8.59
CA ALA A 74 -0.12 5.23 8.53
C ALA A 74 -0.33 5.70 7.08
N VAL A 75 0.59 5.34 6.17
CA VAL A 75 0.52 5.64 4.73
C VAL A 75 -0.73 5.04 4.12
N CYS A 76 -0.91 3.73 4.24
CA CYS A 76 -2.05 3.03 3.65
C CYS A 76 -3.38 3.51 4.25
N TRP A 77 -3.45 3.71 5.57
CA TRP A 77 -4.66 4.14 6.24
C TRP A 77 -5.08 5.56 5.86
N ALA A 78 -4.12 6.47 5.73
CA ALA A 78 -4.37 7.81 5.23
C ALA A 78 -4.95 7.78 3.82
N TRP A 79 -4.36 6.98 2.93
CA TRP A 79 -4.80 6.80 1.56
C TRP A 79 -6.20 6.16 1.47
N ILE A 80 -6.46 5.11 2.24
CA ILE A 80 -7.77 4.41 2.30
C ILE A 80 -8.89 5.40 2.62
N ASN A 81 -8.71 6.20 3.66
CA ASN A 81 -9.74 7.14 4.09
C ASN A 81 -10.11 8.16 3.01
N PHE A 82 -9.12 8.72 2.30
CA PHE A 82 -9.39 9.62 1.19
C PHE A 82 -10.02 8.90 -0.01
N SER A 83 -9.51 7.73 -0.38
CA SER A 83 -9.98 7.00 -1.57
C SER A 83 -11.45 6.56 -1.45
N TRP A 84 -11.86 6.11 -0.26
CA TRP A 84 -13.26 5.77 0.01
C TRP A 84 -14.15 7.01 0.06
N PHE A 85 -13.67 8.13 0.64
CA PHE A 85 -14.37 9.40 0.56
C PHE A 85 -14.54 9.88 -0.88
N ALA A 86 -13.47 9.91 -1.67
CA ALA A 86 -13.48 10.34 -3.06
C ALA A 86 -14.40 9.47 -3.93
N SER A 87 -14.42 8.16 -3.68
CA SER A 87 -15.34 7.25 -4.39
C SER A 87 -16.82 7.63 -4.20
N ALA A 88 -17.19 8.13 -3.03
CA ALA A 88 -18.56 8.49 -2.69
C ALA A 88 -18.90 9.95 -3.03
N TYR A 89 -17.95 10.90 -2.91
CA TYR A 89 -18.23 12.34 -2.83
C TYR A 89 -17.31 13.23 -3.66
N ASP A 90 -16.61 12.71 -4.66
CA ASP A 90 -15.82 13.55 -5.56
C ASP A 90 -16.70 14.54 -6.34
N THR A 91 -16.45 15.84 -6.15
CA THR A 91 -17.12 16.94 -6.87
C THR A 91 -16.19 17.62 -7.87
N ASP A 92 -14.89 17.39 -7.77
CA ASP A 92 -13.84 18.03 -8.57
C ASP A 92 -13.98 19.57 -8.69
N ASP A 93 -14.58 20.22 -7.70
CA ASP A 93 -14.64 21.67 -7.60
C ASP A 93 -13.39 22.25 -6.90
N TRP A 94 -13.20 23.57 -6.99
CA TRP A 94 -12.02 24.21 -6.45
C TRP A 94 -11.85 24.02 -4.93
N VAL A 95 -12.95 23.95 -4.15
CA VAL A 95 -12.90 23.70 -2.70
C VAL A 95 -12.40 22.28 -2.43
N TYR A 96 -12.94 21.28 -3.16
CA TYR A 96 -12.52 19.89 -3.08
C TYR A 96 -11.03 19.75 -3.42
N ARG A 97 -10.59 20.39 -4.51
CA ARG A 97 -9.17 20.41 -4.94
C ARG A 97 -8.24 20.99 -3.91
N LEU A 98 -8.60 22.16 -3.31
CA LEU A 98 -7.79 22.76 -2.24
C LEU A 98 -7.71 21.89 -0.99
N MET A 99 -8.82 21.29 -0.55
CA MET A 99 -8.81 20.38 0.60
C MET A 99 -7.96 19.13 0.31
N THR A 100 -8.02 18.60 -0.91
CA THR A 100 -7.16 17.49 -1.33
C THR A 100 -5.68 17.91 -1.33
N MET A 101 -5.35 19.10 -1.82
CA MET A 101 -3.99 19.64 -1.76
C MET A 101 -3.47 19.76 -0.30
N VAL A 102 -4.31 20.22 0.64
CA VAL A 102 -3.93 20.25 2.06
C VAL A 102 -3.62 18.85 2.58
N GLN A 103 -4.39 17.84 2.17
CA GLN A 103 -4.07 16.46 2.53
C GLN A 103 -2.72 16.02 1.94
N MET A 104 -2.42 16.35 0.67
CA MET A 104 -1.13 16.06 0.05
C MET A 104 0.05 16.66 0.83
N VAL A 105 -0.08 17.93 1.27
CA VAL A 105 0.91 18.57 2.16
C VAL A 105 1.06 17.77 3.45
N GLY A 106 -0.04 17.33 4.05
CA GLY A 106 0.00 16.50 5.26
C GLY A 106 0.71 15.17 5.04
N VAL A 107 0.54 14.50 3.88
CA VAL A 107 1.30 13.27 3.51
C VAL A 107 2.79 13.52 3.51
N ILE A 108 3.25 14.60 2.89
CA ILE A 108 4.67 14.95 2.84
C ILE A 108 5.22 15.22 4.25
N VAL A 109 4.51 16.00 5.06
CA VAL A 109 4.93 16.25 6.46
C VAL A 109 4.96 14.95 7.26
N MET A 110 3.98 14.06 7.10
CA MET A 110 3.95 12.75 7.75
C MET A 110 5.18 11.92 7.36
N ALA A 111 5.52 11.87 6.08
CA ALA A 111 6.66 11.11 5.56
C ALA A 111 8.00 11.63 6.10
N LEU A 112 8.15 12.96 6.26
CA LEU A 112 9.33 13.55 6.89
C LEU A 112 9.49 13.18 8.38
N GLY A 113 8.43 12.68 9.01
CA GLY A 113 8.46 12.17 10.37
C GLY A 113 8.95 10.71 10.50
N PHE A 114 9.14 9.98 9.39
CA PHE A 114 9.58 8.57 9.46
C PHE A 114 11.03 8.43 9.93
N PRO A 115 12.05 9.16 9.39
CA PRO A 115 13.41 9.02 9.85
C PRO A 115 13.58 9.21 11.36
N PRO A 116 13.10 10.31 12.00
CA PRO A 116 13.22 10.45 13.46
C PRO A 116 12.46 9.36 14.24
N MET A 117 11.32 8.88 13.72
CA MET A 117 10.59 7.76 14.32
C MET A 117 11.43 6.47 14.30
N PHE A 118 12.01 6.08 13.16
CA PHE A 118 12.86 4.90 13.04
C PHE A 118 14.07 5.00 13.97
N ALA A 119 14.78 6.12 13.96
CA ALA A 119 15.93 6.36 14.82
C ALA A 119 15.56 6.25 16.31
N SER A 120 14.43 6.78 16.74
CA SER A 120 13.98 6.71 18.12
C SER A 120 13.60 5.28 18.55
N ILE A 121 13.02 4.47 17.67
CA ILE A 121 12.73 3.06 17.91
C ILE A 121 14.03 2.26 18.05
N GLU A 122 15.03 2.56 17.22
CA GLU A 122 16.35 1.94 17.28
C GLU A 122 17.04 2.20 18.63
N HIS A 123 17.03 3.45 19.10
CA HIS A 123 17.58 3.81 20.40
C HIS A 123 16.81 3.22 21.60
N GLY A 124 15.56 2.79 21.40
CA GLY A 124 14.77 2.00 22.34
C GLY A 124 14.21 2.74 23.55
N ALA A 125 14.43 4.06 23.70
CA ALA A 125 14.00 4.82 24.87
C ALA A 125 12.51 5.25 24.76
N HIS A 126 12.14 5.86 23.63
CA HIS A 126 10.78 6.34 23.34
C HIS A 126 10.55 6.32 21.81
N VAL A 127 9.35 6.62 21.36
CA VAL A 127 9.03 6.75 19.92
C VAL A 127 8.78 8.22 19.60
N ASP A 128 9.63 8.83 18.79
CA ASP A 128 9.43 10.20 18.30
C ASP A 128 8.58 10.19 17.01
N ASN A 129 7.28 10.24 17.18
CA ASN A 129 6.30 10.30 16.10
C ASN A 129 5.66 11.68 15.93
N ARG A 130 6.19 12.73 16.54
CA ARG A 130 5.60 14.08 16.59
C ARG A 130 5.36 14.65 15.20
N VAL A 131 6.37 14.65 14.34
CA VAL A 131 6.26 15.18 12.97
C VAL A 131 5.29 14.34 12.14
N MET A 132 5.37 13.01 12.28
CA MET A 132 4.46 12.08 11.63
C MET A 132 2.99 12.37 12.01
N VAL A 133 2.69 12.51 13.30
CA VAL A 133 1.35 12.82 13.78
C VAL A 133 0.91 14.22 13.34
N ALA A 134 1.82 15.23 13.33
CA ALA A 134 1.49 16.56 12.84
C ALA A 134 1.02 16.54 11.38
N GLY A 135 1.74 15.84 10.50
CA GLY A 135 1.33 15.64 9.09
C GLY A 135 -0.02 14.93 8.99
N TYR A 136 -0.22 13.89 9.81
CA TYR A 136 -1.47 13.15 9.86
C TYR A 136 -2.66 14.04 10.29
N VAL A 137 -2.48 14.90 11.30
CA VAL A 137 -3.49 15.89 11.75
C VAL A 137 -3.85 16.86 10.62
N VAL A 138 -2.86 17.39 9.88
CA VAL A 138 -3.11 18.29 8.73
C VAL A 138 -4.01 17.60 7.70
N MET A 139 -3.74 16.34 7.36
CA MET A 139 -4.59 15.57 6.45
C MET A 139 -6.01 15.43 6.98
N ARG A 140 -6.15 15.10 8.26
CA ARG A 140 -7.43 14.82 8.89
C ARG A 140 -8.31 16.05 9.05
N ILE A 141 -7.73 17.24 9.27
CA ILE A 141 -8.49 18.50 9.29
C ILE A 141 -9.20 18.70 7.94
N ALA A 142 -8.49 18.55 6.83
CA ALA A 142 -9.08 18.68 5.51
C ALA A 142 -10.14 17.61 5.24
N LEU A 143 -9.87 16.34 5.60
CA LEU A 143 -10.81 15.24 5.43
C LEU A 143 -12.09 15.43 6.27
N VAL A 144 -11.97 15.88 7.52
CA VAL A 144 -13.12 16.22 8.38
C VAL A 144 -13.94 17.32 7.75
N GLY A 145 -13.30 18.36 7.19
CA GLY A 145 -13.99 19.42 6.45
C GLY A 145 -14.78 18.89 5.25
N GLN A 146 -14.20 17.94 4.50
CA GLN A 146 -14.85 17.27 3.38
C GLN A 146 -16.05 16.42 3.86
N TRP A 147 -15.91 15.63 4.92
CA TRP A 147 -17.03 14.85 5.50
C TRP A 147 -18.14 15.75 6.07
N LEU A 148 -17.80 16.88 6.70
CA LEU A 148 -18.79 17.87 7.19
C LEU A 148 -19.55 18.47 6.02
N ARG A 149 -18.87 18.82 4.93
CA ARG A 149 -19.50 19.32 3.72
C ARG A 149 -20.48 18.30 3.14
N ALA A 150 -20.08 17.03 3.04
CA ALA A 150 -20.96 15.94 2.61
C ALA A 150 -22.16 15.80 3.55
N ALA A 151 -21.97 15.81 4.87
CA ALA A 151 -23.05 15.70 5.85
C ALA A 151 -24.11 16.82 5.76
N VAL A 152 -23.67 18.04 5.39
CA VAL A 152 -24.59 19.18 5.22
C VAL A 152 -25.33 19.09 3.89
N GLN A 153 -24.67 18.65 2.82
CA GLN A 153 -25.17 18.72 1.46
C GLN A 153 -25.87 17.44 0.97
N ASP A 154 -25.65 16.30 1.67
CA ASP A 154 -26.30 15.01 1.43
C ASP A 154 -27.08 14.53 2.68
N PRO A 155 -28.35 14.91 2.83
CA PRO A 155 -29.18 14.51 3.97
C PRO A 155 -29.39 12.98 4.07
N GLN A 156 -29.37 12.26 2.94
CA GLN A 156 -29.59 10.82 2.88
C GLN A 156 -28.49 10.05 3.64
N HIS A 157 -27.23 10.43 3.49
CA HIS A 157 -26.08 9.75 4.10
C HIS A 157 -25.48 10.54 5.27
N ARG A 158 -26.19 11.58 5.74
CA ARG A 158 -25.72 12.48 6.81
C ARG A 158 -25.25 11.73 8.07
N SER A 159 -25.99 10.69 8.47
CA SER A 159 -25.65 9.92 9.67
C SER A 159 -24.29 9.21 9.55
N ALA A 160 -24.03 8.62 8.39
CA ALA A 160 -22.74 7.98 8.11
C ALA A 160 -21.60 9.01 8.06
N CYS A 161 -21.79 10.13 7.34
CA CYS A 161 -20.80 11.21 7.24
C CYS A 161 -20.43 11.79 8.61
N LEU A 162 -21.42 12.07 9.47
CA LEU A 162 -21.18 12.57 10.84
C LEU A 162 -20.49 11.51 11.73
N THR A 163 -20.71 10.23 11.48
CA THR A 163 -19.99 9.14 12.18
C THR A 163 -18.52 9.13 11.78
N TYR A 164 -18.19 9.33 10.50
CA TYR A 164 -16.82 9.54 10.06
C TYR A 164 -16.18 10.77 10.72
N VAL A 165 -16.87 11.91 10.74
CA VAL A 165 -16.40 13.13 11.43
C VAL A 165 -16.07 12.84 12.89
N ALA A 166 -17.00 12.22 13.63
CA ALA A 166 -16.83 11.93 15.06
C ALA A 166 -15.66 10.96 15.29
N ALA A 167 -15.58 9.87 14.52
CA ALA A 167 -14.52 8.87 14.65
C ALA A 167 -13.14 9.46 14.34
N VAL A 168 -13.00 10.16 13.22
CA VAL A 168 -11.73 10.80 12.82
C VAL A 168 -11.31 11.85 13.83
N THR A 169 -12.22 12.73 14.27
CA THR A 169 -11.89 13.80 15.23
C THR A 169 -11.49 13.22 16.58
N THR A 170 -12.18 12.19 17.07
CA THR A 170 -11.84 11.51 18.32
C THR A 170 -10.46 10.86 18.23
N ALA A 171 -10.20 10.11 17.16
CA ALA A 171 -8.89 9.48 16.95
C ALA A 171 -7.77 10.52 16.89
N GLN A 172 -7.96 11.63 16.16
CA GLN A 172 -6.95 12.68 16.07
C GLN A 172 -6.69 13.37 17.43
N GLY A 173 -7.74 13.61 18.23
CA GLY A 173 -7.56 14.14 19.58
C GLY A 173 -6.68 13.20 20.44
N LEU A 174 -6.91 11.90 20.36
CA LEU A 174 -6.10 10.90 21.06
C LEU A 174 -4.67 10.79 20.50
N TRP A 175 -4.49 10.88 19.18
CA TRP A 175 -3.14 10.94 18.57
C TRP A 175 -2.37 12.16 19.05
N ILE A 176 -2.99 13.34 19.09
CA ILE A 176 -2.36 14.55 19.61
C ILE A 176 -1.99 14.38 21.09
N VAL A 177 -2.85 13.79 21.90
CA VAL A 177 -2.52 13.52 23.31
C VAL A 177 -1.34 12.56 23.42
N SER A 178 -1.27 11.53 22.54
CA SER A 178 -0.22 10.52 22.62
C SER A 178 1.19 11.07 22.41
N ILE A 179 1.37 12.15 21.63
CA ILE A 179 2.71 12.75 21.41
C ILE A 179 3.26 13.50 22.63
N PHE A 180 2.42 13.79 23.62
CA PHE A 180 2.85 14.41 24.88
C PHE A 180 3.08 13.39 26.00
N LEU A 181 2.81 12.10 25.72
CA LEU A 181 3.05 11.02 26.67
C LEU A 181 4.47 10.51 26.50
N ASP A 182 5.34 10.82 27.46
CA ASP A 182 6.72 10.36 27.46
C ASP A 182 6.76 8.91 27.99
N THR A 183 6.48 7.96 27.09
CA THR A 183 6.32 6.53 27.44
C THR A 183 7.37 5.67 26.76
N SER A 184 7.64 4.51 27.36
CA SER A 184 8.52 3.50 26.75
C SER A 184 7.96 3.01 25.41
N VAL A 185 8.82 2.49 24.55
CA VAL A 185 8.44 1.92 23.24
C VAL A 185 7.30 0.90 23.39
N ALA A 186 7.35 0.01 24.37
CA ALA A 186 6.33 -1.00 24.58
C ALA A 186 4.95 -0.39 24.91
N VAL A 187 4.91 0.64 25.77
CA VAL A 187 3.65 1.36 26.10
C VAL A 187 3.15 2.13 24.88
N THR A 188 4.03 2.79 24.16
CA THR A 188 3.66 3.50 22.91
C THR A 188 3.05 2.54 21.90
N ILE A 189 3.62 1.35 21.68
CA ILE A 189 3.05 0.33 20.80
C ILE A 189 1.65 -0.07 21.23
N ALA A 190 1.43 -0.29 22.54
CA ALA A 190 0.11 -0.63 23.06
C ALA A 190 -0.92 0.49 22.82
N VAL A 191 -0.52 1.76 23.04
CA VAL A 191 -1.35 2.93 22.76
C VAL A 191 -1.66 3.02 21.25
N VAL A 192 -0.66 2.88 20.40
CA VAL A 192 -0.83 2.89 18.94
C VAL A 192 -1.79 1.79 18.49
N ALA A 193 -1.68 0.57 19.01
CA ALA A 193 -2.59 -0.52 18.68
C ALA A 193 -4.05 -0.18 19.06
N VAL A 194 -4.27 0.45 20.21
CA VAL A 194 -5.62 0.92 20.62
C VAL A 194 -6.11 2.02 19.67
N LEU A 195 -5.27 2.99 19.33
CA LEU A 195 -5.64 4.08 18.41
C LEU A 195 -5.98 3.56 17.01
N ILE A 196 -5.21 2.62 16.48
CA ILE A 196 -5.51 1.90 15.24
C ILE A 196 -6.88 1.21 15.32
N GLY A 197 -7.16 0.52 16.43
CA GLY A 197 -8.46 -0.11 16.67
C GLY A 197 -9.62 0.89 16.64
N ILE A 198 -9.47 2.06 17.26
CA ILE A 198 -10.47 3.13 17.26
C ILE A 198 -10.68 3.66 15.82
N GLU A 199 -9.60 3.93 15.10
CA GLU A 199 -9.67 4.45 13.72
C GLU A 199 -10.34 3.47 12.77
N THR A 200 -9.97 2.20 12.82
CA THR A 200 -10.52 1.17 11.94
C THR A 200 -11.99 0.84 12.26
N MET A 201 -12.43 1.07 13.49
CA MET A 201 -13.81 0.87 13.90
C MET A 201 -14.74 1.97 13.36
N GLY A 202 -14.25 3.19 13.14
CA GLY A 202 -15.04 4.32 12.63
C GLY A 202 -15.79 4.00 11.33
N PRO A 203 -15.10 3.63 10.24
CA PRO A 203 -15.74 3.22 8.99
C PRO A 203 -16.69 2.02 9.17
N ILE A 204 -16.34 1.04 9.99
CA ILE A 204 -17.21 -0.12 10.24
C ILE A 204 -18.55 0.35 10.81
N LEU A 205 -18.54 1.24 11.81
CA LEU A 205 -19.76 1.79 12.39
C LEU A 205 -20.56 2.63 11.40
N ALA A 206 -19.90 3.48 10.61
CA ALA A 206 -20.53 4.33 9.61
C ALA A 206 -21.24 3.50 8.52
N GLU A 207 -20.56 2.50 7.98
CA GLU A 207 -21.05 1.71 6.86
C GLU A 207 -22.09 0.65 7.30
N THR A 208 -21.96 0.05 8.49
CA THR A 208 -22.85 -1.05 8.91
C THR A 208 -24.04 -0.60 9.74
N ARG A 209 -23.91 0.49 10.52
CA ARG A 209 -24.92 0.92 11.50
C ARG A 209 -25.56 2.27 11.20
N ARG A 210 -25.01 3.05 10.26
CA ARG A 210 -25.45 4.42 10.00
C ARG A 210 -25.89 4.67 8.55
N GLY A 211 -26.18 3.60 7.82
CA GLY A 211 -26.71 3.67 6.44
C GLY A 211 -25.63 3.67 5.35
N GLY A 212 -24.37 3.76 5.73
CA GLY A 212 -23.24 3.71 4.78
C GLY A 212 -23.11 4.92 3.87
N THR A 213 -22.17 4.85 2.95
CA THR A 213 -21.87 5.86 1.94
C THR A 213 -22.00 5.28 0.52
N PRO A 214 -22.27 6.09 -0.50
CA PRO A 214 -22.52 5.60 -1.87
C PRO A 214 -21.21 5.37 -2.65
N TRP A 215 -20.27 4.58 -2.10
CA TRP A 215 -19.01 4.25 -2.77
C TRP A 215 -19.23 3.28 -3.96
N HIS A 216 -18.33 3.38 -4.95
CA HIS A 216 -18.40 2.63 -6.20
C HIS A 216 -17.35 1.49 -6.24
N ALA A 217 -17.80 0.22 -6.41
CA ALA A 217 -16.93 -0.95 -6.29
C ALA A 217 -15.78 -1.00 -7.32
N HIS A 218 -16.08 -0.77 -8.60
CA HIS A 218 -15.07 -0.78 -9.66
C HIS A 218 -14.04 0.34 -9.47
N HIS A 219 -14.50 1.54 -9.08
CA HIS A 219 -13.62 2.66 -8.79
C HIS A 219 -12.67 2.36 -7.62
N ILE A 220 -13.17 1.80 -6.52
CA ILE A 220 -12.32 1.39 -5.39
C ILE A 220 -11.29 0.35 -5.85
N ALA A 221 -11.70 -0.69 -6.58
CA ALA A 221 -10.78 -1.72 -7.05
C ALA A 221 -9.71 -1.13 -8.01
N GLU A 222 -10.08 -0.23 -8.90
CA GLU A 222 -9.15 0.49 -9.77
C GLU A 222 -8.13 1.30 -8.95
N ARG A 223 -8.58 2.06 -7.94
CA ARG A 223 -7.72 2.85 -7.07
C ARG A 223 -6.70 1.97 -6.34
N TYR A 224 -7.11 0.81 -5.79
CA TYR A 224 -6.18 -0.14 -5.18
C TYR A 224 -5.18 -0.71 -6.18
N GLY A 225 -5.61 -0.98 -7.42
CA GLY A 225 -4.72 -1.40 -8.50
C GLY A 225 -3.68 -0.34 -8.84
N LEU A 226 -4.09 0.93 -8.94
CA LEU A 226 -3.18 2.06 -9.20
C LEU A 226 -2.16 2.24 -8.07
N LEU A 227 -2.58 2.19 -6.79
CA LEU A 227 -1.66 2.27 -5.66
C LEU A 227 -0.70 1.07 -5.63
N THR A 228 -1.16 -0.11 -6.03
CA THR A 228 -0.30 -1.30 -6.17
C THR A 228 0.79 -1.07 -7.21
N ILE A 229 0.45 -0.52 -8.39
CA ILE A 229 1.45 -0.17 -9.42
C ILE A 229 2.46 0.84 -8.88
N ILE A 230 1.99 1.85 -8.15
CA ILE A 230 2.84 2.86 -7.50
C ILE A 230 3.79 2.20 -6.49
N ALA A 231 3.27 1.36 -5.60
CA ALA A 231 4.08 0.66 -4.60
C ALA A 231 5.13 -0.28 -5.23
N LEU A 232 4.82 -0.92 -6.36
CA LEU A 232 5.77 -1.74 -7.13
C LEU A 232 6.94 -0.94 -7.68
N GLY A 233 6.81 0.40 -7.80
CA GLY A 233 7.91 1.30 -8.13
C GLY A 233 9.11 1.15 -7.18
N GLU A 234 8.89 0.82 -5.90
CA GLU A 234 9.96 0.56 -4.94
C GLU A 234 10.82 -0.66 -5.34
N GLY A 235 10.23 -1.65 -5.97
CA GLY A 235 10.98 -2.79 -6.54
C GLY A 235 11.91 -2.36 -7.67
N VAL A 236 11.48 -1.42 -8.51
CA VAL A 236 12.32 -0.86 -9.57
C VAL A 236 13.46 -0.02 -8.98
N VAL A 237 13.17 0.84 -7.99
CA VAL A 237 14.17 1.67 -7.31
C VAL A 237 15.21 0.80 -6.60
N GLY A 238 14.80 -0.23 -5.86
CA GLY A 238 15.68 -1.21 -5.22
C GLY A 238 16.52 -2.01 -6.24
N THR A 239 15.95 -2.31 -7.41
CA THR A 239 16.71 -2.95 -8.50
C THR A 239 17.82 -2.04 -9.02
N VAL A 240 17.53 -0.75 -9.23
CA VAL A 240 18.54 0.24 -9.66
C VAL A 240 19.65 0.37 -8.62
N ALA A 241 19.29 0.40 -7.32
CA ALA A 241 20.28 0.43 -6.24
C ALA A 241 21.19 -0.81 -6.27
N SER A 242 20.62 -2.02 -6.37
CA SER A 242 21.39 -3.28 -6.45
C SER A 242 22.28 -3.36 -7.69
N LEU A 243 21.76 -2.91 -8.85
CA LEU A 243 22.55 -2.83 -10.09
C LEU A 243 23.74 -1.88 -9.93
N THR A 244 23.50 -0.69 -9.35
CA THR A 244 24.56 0.30 -9.12
C THR A 244 25.64 -0.26 -8.21
N ALA A 245 25.29 -0.98 -7.16
CA ALA A 245 26.23 -1.66 -6.26
C ALA A 245 27.10 -2.68 -7.02
N VAL A 246 26.51 -3.53 -7.87
CA VAL A 246 27.29 -4.48 -8.70
C VAL A 246 28.20 -3.75 -9.68
N LEU A 247 27.71 -2.70 -10.34
CA LEU A 247 28.52 -1.94 -11.31
C LEU A 247 29.70 -1.24 -10.65
N ASN A 248 29.52 -0.69 -9.44
CA ASN A 248 30.60 -0.06 -8.68
C ASN A 248 31.68 -1.05 -8.23
N SER A 249 31.28 -2.27 -7.84
CA SER A 249 32.18 -3.28 -7.31
C SER A 249 32.89 -4.11 -8.40
N GLN A 250 32.21 -4.43 -9.50
CA GLN A 250 32.64 -5.42 -10.49
C GLN A 250 32.56 -4.93 -11.95
N GLY A 251 31.94 -3.77 -12.21
CA GLY A 251 31.63 -3.30 -13.56
C GLY A 251 30.49 -4.11 -14.24
N TRP A 252 30.41 -4.03 -15.56
CA TRP A 252 29.42 -4.79 -16.34
C TRP A 252 29.79 -6.27 -16.40
N THR A 253 29.07 -7.08 -15.64
CA THR A 253 29.26 -8.54 -15.52
C THR A 253 27.93 -9.27 -15.77
N PHE A 254 27.99 -10.62 -15.85
CA PHE A 254 26.74 -11.41 -15.87
C PHE A 254 25.93 -11.22 -14.59
N ASP A 255 26.55 -10.98 -13.43
CA ASP A 255 25.84 -10.72 -12.18
C ASP A 255 25.03 -9.41 -12.27
N ALA A 256 25.56 -8.36 -12.93
CA ALA A 256 24.82 -7.14 -13.21
C ALA A 256 23.55 -7.40 -14.05
N ALA A 257 23.70 -8.20 -15.11
CA ALA A 257 22.54 -8.60 -15.93
C ALA A 257 21.53 -9.43 -15.12
N PHE A 258 22.00 -10.34 -14.28
CA PHE A 258 21.13 -11.18 -13.44
C PHE A 258 20.38 -10.35 -12.40
N VAL A 259 20.99 -9.35 -11.78
CA VAL A 259 20.33 -8.44 -10.83
C VAL A 259 19.21 -7.66 -11.51
N VAL A 260 19.44 -7.15 -12.74
CA VAL A 260 18.39 -6.46 -13.50
C VAL A 260 17.23 -7.40 -13.83
N VAL A 261 17.53 -8.59 -14.37
CA VAL A 261 16.52 -9.58 -14.72
C VAL A 261 15.76 -10.04 -13.46
N ALA A 262 16.47 -10.25 -12.34
CA ALA A 262 15.85 -10.64 -11.09
C ALA A 262 14.91 -9.56 -10.54
N GLY A 263 15.37 -8.33 -10.42
CA GLY A 263 14.58 -7.25 -9.81
C GLY A 263 13.39 -6.82 -10.68
N ILE A 264 13.60 -6.64 -11.99
CA ILE A 264 12.49 -6.31 -12.90
C ILE A 264 11.55 -7.51 -13.07
N GLY A 265 12.08 -8.73 -13.19
CA GLY A 265 11.28 -9.95 -13.28
C GLY A 265 10.44 -10.18 -12.03
N LEU A 266 10.99 -9.92 -10.84
CA LEU A 266 10.27 -10.00 -9.58
C LEU A 266 9.14 -8.97 -9.53
N THR A 267 9.43 -7.71 -9.82
CA THR A 267 8.44 -6.62 -9.85
C THR A 267 7.32 -6.92 -10.85
N PHE A 268 7.67 -7.35 -12.07
CA PHE A 268 6.71 -7.73 -13.11
C PHE A 268 5.88 -8.96 -12.71
N GLY A 269 6.50 -9.97 -12.11
CA GLY A 269 5.80 -11.17 -11.63
C GLY A 269 4.80 -10.86 -10.50
N MET A 270 5.16 -9.96 -9.58
CA MET A 270 4.25 -9.46 -8.55
C MET A 270 3.10 -8.66 -9.16
N TRP A 271 3.38 -7.76 -10.11
CA TRP A 271 2.34 -7.05 -10.86
C TRP A 271 1.37 -8.03 -11.52
N TRP A 272 1.87 -9.02 -12.24
CA TRP A 272 1.02 -9.98 -12.92
C TRP A 272 0.18 -10.80 -11.94
N THR A 273 0.76 -11.27 -10.84
CA THR A 273 0.04 -12.01 -9.79
C THR A 273 -1.13 -11.18 -9.21
N TYR A 274 -0.96 -9.88 -9.00
CA TYR A 274 -2.03 -9.02 -8.49
C TYR A 274 -3.20 -8.89 -9.47
N PHE A 275 -2.91 -8.70 -10.75
CA PHE A 275 -3.91 -8.47 -11.79
C PHE A 275 -4.48 -9.75 -12.42
N LEU A 276 -4.05 -10.95 -11.98
CA LEU A 276 -4.69 -12.22 -12.37
C LEU A 276 -6.10 -12.36 -11.82
N LEU A 277 -6.39 -11.74 -10.68
CA LEU A 277 -7.67 -11.90 -9.98
C LEU A 277 -8.64 -10.78 -10.38
N PRO A 278 -9.91 -11.10 -10.68
CA PRO A 278 -10.92 -10.13 -11.08
C PRO A 278 -11.45 -9.35 -9.85
N GLN A 279 -10.63 -8.47 -9.29
CA GLN A 279 -10.89 -7.81 -7.99
C GLN A 279 -12.11 -6.88 -8.04
N ALA A 280 -12.33 -6.20 -9.17
CA ALA A 280 -13.46 -5.29 -9.34
C ALA A 280 -14.80 -6.03 -9.33
N GLU A 281 -14.90 -7.12 -10.06
CA GLU A 281 -16.08 -7.99 -10.13
C GLU A 281 -16.35 -8.66 -8.78
N LEU A 282 -15.30 -9.11 -8.09
CA LEU A 282 -15.41 -9.70 -6.76
C LEU A 282 -15.94 -8.68 -5.74
N LEU A 283 -15.43 -7.46 -5.72
CA LEU A 283 -15.89 -6.43 -4.82
C LEU A 283 -17.33 -6.00 -5.15
N HIS A 284 -17.67 -5.89 -6.45
CA HIS A 284 -19.03 -5.58 -6.88
C HIS A 284 -20.03 -6.65 -6.42
N ALA A 285 -19.70 -7.92 -6.62
CA ALA A 285 -20.54 -9.05 -6.23
C ALA A 285 -20.60 -9.28 -4.70
N ARG A 286 -19.60 -8.79 -3.95
CA ARG A 286 -19.45 -9.04 -2.51
C ARG A 286 -19.22 -7.77 -1.71
N ARG A 287 -20.10 -6.79 -1.86
CA ARG A 287 -20.07 -5.53 -1.11
C ARG A 287 -20.10 -5.74 0.40
N ASP A 288 -20.74 -6.82 0.86
CA ASP A 288 -20.76 -7.26 2.27
C ASP A 288 -19.38 -7.57 2.85
N ARG A 289 -18.34 -7.69 1.98
CA ARG A 289 -16.95 -7.98 2.33
C ARG A 289 -15.98 -6.84 2.06
N SER A 290 -16.52 -5.66 1.84
CA SER A 290 -15.73 -4.45 1.55
C SER A 290 -14.63 -4.15 2.57
N PHE A 291 -14.82 -4.49 3.86
CA PHE A 291 -13.78 -4.30 4.88
C PHE A 291 -12.57 -5.22 4.70
N TRP A 292 -12.78 -6.48 4.28
CA TRP A 292 -11.64 -7.34 3.92
C TRP A 292 -10.88 -6.78 2.73
N PHE A 293 -11.63 -6.33 1.72
CA PHE A 293 -11.06 -5.69 0.54
C PHE A 293 -10.37 -4.36 0.86
N GLY A 294 -10.90 -3.59 1.83
CA GLY A 294 -10.34 -2.31 2.24
C GLY A 294 -9.08 -2.43 3.10
N TYR A 295 -9.00 -3.42 3.99
CA TYR A 295 -7.97 -3.46 5.04
C TYR A 295 -6.84 -4.45 4.77
N LEU A 296 -7.13 -5.64 4.22
CA LEU A 296 -6.08 -6.63 3.96
C LEU A 296 -5.02 -6.15 2.96
N PRO A 297 -5.34 -5.32 1.95
CA PRO A 297 -4.32 -4.77 1.07
C PRO A 297 -3.24 -3.91 1.76
N ILE A 298 -3.44 -3.47 3.00
CA ILE A 298 -2.36 -2.85 3.79
C ILE A 298 -1.18 -3.81 3.91
N VAL A 299 -1.45 -5.10 4.17
CA VAL A 299 -0.41 -6.15 4.22
C VAL A 299 0.20 -6.39 2.84
N THR A 300 -0.63 -6.44 1.80
CA THR A 300 -0.18 -6.63 0.42
C THR A 300 0.76 -5.51 -0.04
N LEU A 301 0.35 -4.25 0.17
CA LEU A 301 1.15 -3.05 -0.17
C LEU A 301 2.42 -3.00 0.67
N GLY A 302 2.32 -3.27 1.98
CA GLY A 302 3.47 -3.36 2.86
C GLY A 302 4.48 -4.42 2.39
N ALA A 303 4.00 -5.58 1.96
CA ALA A 303 4.86 -6.64 1.43
C ALA A 303 5.55 -6.22 0.11
N ILE A 304 4.86 -5.50 -0.77
CA ILE A 304 5.45 -4.95 -2.00
C ILE A 304 6.59 -3.97 -1.66
N VAL A 305 6.31 -3.00 -0.80
CA VAL A 305 7.29 -1.97 -0.39
C VAL A 305 8.47 -2.61 0.37
N ALA A 306 8.20 -3.60 1.24
CA ALA A 306 9.24 -4.36 1.93
C ALA A 306 10.11 -5.18 0.97
N THR A 307 9.56 -5.68 -0.15
CA THR A 307 10.35 -6.34 -1.19
C THR A 307 11.34 -5.36 -1.82
N GLY A 308 10.91 -4.14 -2.13
CA GLY A 308 11.80 -3.05 -2.58
C GLY A 308 12.89 -2.72 -1.56
N ALA A 309 12.52 -2.57 -0.28
CA ALA A 309 13.48 -2.37 0.81
C ALA A 309 14.49 -3.52 0.94
N GLY A 310 14.05 -4.77 0.74
CA GLY A 310 14.92 -5.95 0.70
C GLY A 310 15.93 -5.90 -0.46
N LEU A 311 15.53 -5.41 -1.64
CA LEU A 311 16.43 -5.19 -2.77
C LEU A 311 17.45 -4.07 -2.47
N HIS A 312 17.05 -3.00 -1.74
CA HIS A 312 18.00 -2.00 -1.24
C HIS A 312 18.97 -2.60 -0.23
N ALA A 313 18.50 -3.45 0.69
CA ALA A 313 19.38 -4.16 1.63
C ALA A 313 20.36 -5.09 0.90
N ALA A 314 19.95 -5.71 -0.22
CA ALA A 314 20.85 -6.48 -1.07
C ALA A 314 21.91 -5.59 -1.74
N ALA A 315 21.58 -4.35 -2.10
CA ALA A 315 22.56 -3.38 -2.60
C ALA A 315 23.63 -3.08 -1.53
N TYR A 316 23.23 -2.79 -0.28
CA TYR A 316 24.17 -2.58 0.83
C TYR A 316 25.04 -3.80 1.09
N TYR A 317 24.48 -5.02 0.98
CA TYR A 317 25.26 -6.26 1.12
C TYR A 317 26.31 -6.40 0.01
N ILE A 318 25.96 -6.13 -1.23
CA ILE A 318 26.85 -6.19 -2.39
C ILE A 318 28.01 -5.16 -2.27
N ASP A 319 27.69 -3.97 -1.79
CA ASP A 319 28.65 -2.88 -1.54
C ASP A 319 29.49 -3.08 -0.25
N HIS A 320 29.32 -4.20 0.45
CA HIS A 320 29.99 -4.48 1.73
C HIS A 320 29.69 -3.45 2.85
N HIS A 321 28.52 -2.82 2.80
CA HIS A 321 28.01 -1.87 3.79
C HIS A 321 26.86 -2.45 4.62
N SER A 322 26.79 -3.78 4.77
CA SER A 322 25.72 -4.45 5.52
C SER A 322 26.29 -5.41 6.55
N GLU A 323 25.70 -5.43 7.74
CA GLU A 323 25.97 -6.40 8.80
C GLU A 323 25.15 -7.70 8.64
N LEU A 324 24.19 -7.72 7.70
CA LEU A 324 23.43 -8.92 7.39
C LEU A 324 24.33 -10.00 6.75
N SER A 325 24.07 -11.24 7.10
CA SER A 325 24.62 -12.38 6.35
C SER A 325 23.94 -12.51 4.98
N SER A 326 24.56 -13.28 4.06
CA SER A 326 23.95 -13.63 2.77
C SER A 326 22.54 -14.19 2.94
N VAL A 327 22.34 -15.09 3.90
CA VAL A 327 21.02 -15.67 4.24
C VAL A 327 20.04 -14.59 4.72
N GLY A 328 20.46 -13.70 5.61
CA GLY A 328 19.64 -12.59 6.11
C GLY A 328 19.19 -11.66 4.99
N THR A 329 20.10 -11.37 4.06
CA THR A 329 19.82 -10.53 2.90
C THR A 329 18.79 -11.16 1.94
N VAL A 330 18.95 -12.46 1.66
CA VAL A 330 17.95 -13.19 0.84
C VAL A 330 16.60 -13.27 1.55
N LEU A 331 16.58 -13.49 2.87
CA LEU A 331 15.35 -13.47 3.66
C LEU A 331 14.65 -12.10 3.62
N ALA A 332 15.42 -10.99 3.59
CA ALA A 332 14.86 -9.64 3.49
C ALA A 332 14.06 -9.40 2.20
N VAL A 333 14.31 -10.18 1.13
CA VAL A 333 13.53 -10.17 -0.11
C VAL A 333 12.48 -11.30 -0.11
N ALA A 334 12.89 -12.53 0.25
CA ALA A 334 12.06 -13.71 0.13
C ALA A 334 10.82 -13.69 1.05
N VAL A 335 10.98 -13.22 2.30
CA VAL A 335 9.87 -13.16 3.26
C VAL A 335 8.77 -12.22 2.79
N PRO A 336 9.04 -10.95 2.40
CA PRO A 336 8.02 -10.07 1.84
C PRO A 336 7.32 -10.64 0.60
N VAL A 337 8.05 -11.26 -0.33
CA VAL A 337 7.47 -11.93 -1.51
C VAL A 337 6.50 -13.05 -1.09
N GLY A 338 6.87 -13.85 -0.11
CA GLY A 338 5.99 -14.89 0.44
C GLY A 338 4.73 -14.31 1.08
N VAL A 339 4.87 -13.25 1.90
CA VAL A 339 3.74 -12.53 2.52
C VAL A 339 2.83 -11.94 1.45
N TYR A 340 3.40 -11.36 0.39
CA TYR A 340 2.65 -10.83 -0.74
C TYR A 340 1.77 -11.90 -1.39
N VAL A 341 2.34 -13.02 -1.80
CA VAL A 341 1.59 -14.11 -2.46
C VAL A 341 0.49 -14.65 -1.55
N VAL A 342 0.80 -14.87 -0.27
CA VAL A 342 -0.19 -15.34 0.71
C VAL A 342 -1.31 -14.31 0.87
N SER A 343 -1.00 -13.02 0.99
CA SER A 343 -2.00 -11.96 1.19
C SER A 343 -2.96 -11.83 0.00
N VAL A 344 -2.45 -11.94 -1.24
CA VAL A 344 -3.28 -11.90 -2.46
C VAL A 344 -4.25 -13.07 -2.51
N TYR A 345 -3.80 -14.29 -2.25
CA TYR A 345 -4.68 -15.46 -2.23
C TYR A 345 -5.62 -15.49 -1.02
N LEU A 346 -5.18 -14.97 0.13
CA LEU A 346 -6.02 -14.81 1.31
C LEU A 346 -7.17 -13.84 1.03
N LEU A 347 -6.89 -12.69 0.41
CA LEU A 347 -7.93 -11.75 0.01
C LEU A 347 -8.96 -12.43 -0.90
N HIS A 348 -8.50 -13.13 -1.93
CA HIS A 348 -9.38 -13.88 -2.83
C HIS A 348 -10.23 -14.91 -2.06
N ALA A 349 -9.61 -15.72 -1.20
CA ALA A 349 -10.32 -16.73 -0.41
C ALA A 349 -11.37 -16.12 0.52
N LEU A 350 -11.06 -14.98 1.16
CA LEU A 350 -11.99 -14.24 1.99
C LEU A 350 -13.15 -13.65 1.19
N MET A 351 -12.90 -13.11 0.00
CA MET A 351 -13.94 -12.57 -0.88
C MET A 351 -14.89 -13.68 -1.38
N VAL A 352 -14.35 -14.83 -1.81
CA VAL A 352 -15.13 -15.94 -2.37
C VAL A 352 -15.70 -16.89 -1.30
N ARG A 353 -15.22 -16.83 -0.04
CA ARG A 353 -15.52 -17.78 1.07
C ARG A 353 -15.08 -19.22 0.78
N ARG A 354 -14.08 -19.42 -0.02
CA ARG A 354 -13.54 -20.74 -0.33
C ARG A 354 -12.03 -20.69 -0.45
N VAL A 355 -11.36 -21.62 0.17
CA VAL A 355 -9.93 -21.87 -0.04
C VAL A 355 -9.83 -22.94 -1.14
N ALA A 356 -9.30 -22.56 -2.29
CA ALA A 356 -9.07 -23.51 -3.35
C ALA A 356 -7.79 -24.32 -3.05
N ALA A 357 -7.87 -25.64 -3.09
CA ALA A 357 -6.70 -26.52 -2.89
C ALA A 357 -5.54 -26.15 -3.81
N TRP A 358 -5.86 -25.68 -5.02
CA TRP A 358 -4.90 -25.20 -5.99
C TRP A 358 -4.09 -23.99 -5.49
N HIS A 359 -4.75 -23.01 -4.84
CA HIS A 359 -4.04 -21.86 -4.27
C HIS A 359 -3.10 -22.29 -3.13
N VAL A 360 -3.50 -23.28 -2.34
CA VAL A 360 -2.64 -23.86 -1.29
C VAL A 360 -1.41 -24.52 -1.90
N LEU A 361 -1.59 -25.28 -3.00
CA LEU A 361 -0.47 -25.88 -3.73
C LEU A 361 0.49 -24.80 -4.27
N LEU A 362 -0.02 -23.73 -4.88
CA LEU A 362 0.81 -22.64 -5.42
C LEU A 362 1.57 -21.91 -4.30
N ILE A 363 0.94 -21.67 -3.16
CA ILE A 363 1.61 -21.12 -1.97
C ILE A 363 2.72 -22.06 -1.50
N GLY A 364 2.47 -23.37 -1.46
CA GLY A 364 3.48 -24.37 -1.09
C GLY A 364 4.67 -24.40 -2.06
N LEU A 365 4.40 -24.35 -3.36
CA LEU A 365 5.45 -24.29 -4.39
C LEU A 365 6.25 -22.98 -4.31
N THR A 366 5.57 -21.85 -4.09
CA THR A 366 6.22 -20.56 -3.84
C THR A 366 7.15 -20.63 -2.62
N ALA A 367 6.67 -21.19 -1.51
CA ALA A 367 7.47 -21.37 -0.31
C ALA A 367 8.69 -22.27 -0.55
N ALA A 368 8.55 -23.34 -1.35
CA ALA A 368 9.65 -24.22 -1.73
C ALA A 368 10.71 -23.48 -2.56
N VAL A 369 10.30 -22.65 -3.53
CA VAL A 369 11.22 -21.82 -4.33
C VAL A 369 11.95 -20.79 -3.46
N LEU A 370 11.25 -20.11 -2.57
CA LEU A 370 11.85 -19.13 -1.64
C LEU A 370 12.81 -19.84 -0.66
N GLY A 371 12.43 -21.03 -0.16
CA GLY A 371 13.31 -21.87 0.68
C GLY A 371 14.56 -22.33 -0.07
N LEU A 372 14.46 -22.64 -1.36
CA LEU A 372 15.60 -22.96 -2.21
C LEU A 372 16.56 -21.76 -2.33
N ALA A 373 16.03 -20.54 -2.55
CA ALA A 373 16.87 -19.34 -2.61
C ALA A 373 17.65 -19.11 -1.32
N VAL A 374 17.00 -19.29 -0.17
CA VAL A 374 17.62 -19.18 1.17
C VAL A 374 18.69 -20.28 1.37
N TRP A 375 18.41 -21.51 0.95
CA TRP A 375 19.39 -22.60 1.02
C TRP A 375 20.61 -22.35 0.13
N LEU A 376 20.43 -21.84 -1.09
CA LEU A 376 21.52 -21.46 -1.98
C LEU A 376 22.39 -20.36 -1.37
N ALA A 377 21.80 -19.36 -0.72
CA ALA A 377 22.54 -18.34 0.00
C ALA A 377 23.40 -18.92 1.15
N ALA A 378 22.86 -19.92 1.87
CA ALA A 378 23.61 -20.63 2.93
C ALA A 378 24.78 -21.47 2.39
N THR A 379 24.71 -21.91 1.13
CA THR A 379 25.81 -22.66 0.48
C THR A 379 26.84 -21.77 -0.22
N GLY A 380 26.70 -20.43 -0.14
CA GLY A 380 27.66 -19.47 -0.70
C GLY A 380 27.46 -19.14 -2.17
N VAL A 381 26.27 -19.42 -2.72
CA VAL A 381 25.90 -18.99 -4.08
C VAL A 381 25.80 -17.45 -4.12
N SER A 382 26.19 -16.81 -5.23
CA SER A 382 26.19 -15.37 -5.38
C SER A 382 24.81 -14.76 -5.15
N MET A 383 24.76 -13.52 -4.61
CA MET A 383 23.51 -12.80 -4.32
C MET A 383 22.64 -12.67 -5.59
N ALA A 384 23.24 -12.36 -6.74
CA ALA A 384 22.55 -12.24 -8.01
C ALA A 384 21.79 -13.53 -8.39
N ASN A 385 22.42 -14.69 -8.23
CA ASN A 385 21.78 -15.98 -8.49
C ASN A 385 20.67 -16.30 -7.50
N CYS A 386 20.86 -15.98 -6.22
CA CYS A 386 19.81 -16.14 -5.21
C CYS A 386 18.57 -15.29 -5.53
N LEU A 387 18.75 -14.03 -5.94
CA LEU A 387 17.66 -13.13 -6.34
C LEU A 387 16.93 -13.63 -7.61
N LEU A 388 17.65 -14.21 -8.58
CA LEU A 388 17.03 -14.88 -9.74
C LEU A 388 16.09 -16.03 -9.30
N VAL A 389 16.49 -16.83 -8.32
CA VAL A 389 15.64 -17.91 -7.80
C VAL A 389 14.43 -17.33 -7.08
N VAL A 390 14.56 -16.24 -6.31
CA VAL A 390 13.42 -15.57 -5.68
C VAL A 390 12.40 -15.11 -6.73
N THR A 391 12.87 -14.65 -7.90
CA THR A 391 11.99 -14.20 -9.01
C THR A 391 11.10 -15.32 -9.56
N LEU A 392 11.48 -16.57 -9.41
CA LEU A 392 10.64 -17.70 -9.82
C LEU A 392 9.37 -17.85 -8.95
N ALA A 393 9.35 -17.29 -7.74
CA ALA A 393 8.21 -17.40 -6.82
C ALA A 393 6.90 -16.84 -7.41
N PRO A 394 6.83 -15.56 -7.87
CA PRO A 394 5.63 -15.07 -8.55
C PRO A 394 5.41 -15.73 -9.92
N ILE A 395 6.46 -16.19 -10.62
CA ILE A 395 6.31 -16.90 -11.89
C ILE A 395 5.55 -18.23 -11.69
N VAL A 396 5.87 -18.99 -10.65
CA VAL A 396 5.13 -20.20 -10.27
C VAL A 396 3.65 -19.88 -10.08
N THR A 397 3.34 -18.77 -9.42
CA THR A 397 1.97 -18.32 -9.19
C THR A 397 1.25 -17.99 -10.51
N VAL A 398 1.90 -17.24 -11.39
CA VAL A 398 1.35 -16.83 -12.69
C VAL A 398 1.12 -18.04 -13.60
N VAL A 399 2.15 -18.83 -13.83
CA VAL A 399 2.08 -20.02 -14.71
C VAL A 399 1.05 -21.03 -14.18
N GLY A 400 1.06 -21.27 -12.88
CA GLY A 400 0.09 -22.17 -12.25
C GLY A 400 -1.35 -21.70 -12.43
N HIS A 401 -1.62 -20.42 -12.32
CA HIS A 401 -2.96 -19.86 -12.50
C HIS A 401 -3.41 -19.93 -13.97
N GLU A 402 -2.54 -19.60 -14.92
CA GLU A 402 -2.82 -19.66 -16.36
C GLU A 402 -3.08 -21.11 -16.83
N VAL A 403 -2.30 -22.09 -16.38
CA VAL A 403 -2.46 -23.49 -16.74
C VAL A 403 -3.81 -24.03 -16.27
N VAL A 404 -4.21 -23.74 -15.02
CA VAL A 404 -5.51 -24.19 -14.50
C VAL A 404 -6.66 -23.40 -15.10
N GLY A 405 -6.50 -22.10 -15.33
CA GLY A 405 -7.49 -21.26 -15.99
C GLY A 405 -7.79 -21.73 -17.43
N ALA A 406 -6.74 -22.11 -18.18
CA ALA A 406 -6.89 -22.66 -19.52
C ALA A 406 -7.63 -24.02 -19.50
N GLY A 407 -7.32 -24.89 -18.55
CA GLY A 407 -7.99 -26.17 -18.40
C GLY A 407 -9.50 -26.05 -18.09
N ARG A 408 -9.88 -25.06 -17.28
CA ARG A 408 -11.30 -24.80 -16.94
C ARG A 408 -12.10 -24.21 -18.10
N ARG A 409 -11.50 -23.36 -18.92
CA ARG A 409 -12.16 -22.78 -20.12
C ARG A 409 -12.46 -23.83 -21.19
N LEU A 410 -11.75 -24.96 -21.17
CA LEU A 410 -11.95 -26.05 -22.11
C LEU A 410 -12.94 -27.13 -21.60
N GLY A 411 -13.39 -27.08 -20.35
CA GLY A 411 -14.12 -28.17 -19.72
C GLY A 411 -15.42 -27.89 -18.99
N GLU A 412 -15.84 -26.60 -18.73
CA GLU A 412 -17.11 -26.34 -18.04
C GLU A 412 -17.80 -25.08 -18.56
N PRO A 413 -19.15 -25.15 -18.80
CA PRO A 413 -19.96 -23.95 -18.96
C PRO A 413 -20.10 -23.21 -17.61
N PHE A 414 -20.20 -21.89 -17.69
CA PHE A 414 -20.36 -20.96 -16.57
C PHE A 414 -21.56 -21.28 -15.68
#